data_e1047661d95e3417419df664630b7203
#
_entry.id   e1047661d95e3417419df664630b7203
#
_cell.length_a   1.000
_cell.length_b   1.000
_cell.length_c   1.000
_cell.angle_alpha   90.00
_cell.angle_beta   90.00
_cell.angle_gamma   90.00
#
_symmetry.space_group_name_H-M   'P 1'
#
loop_
_entity.id
_entity.type
_entity.pdbx_description
1 polymer ?
#
loop_
_entity_poly.entity_id
_entity_poly.type
_entity_poly.pdbx_seq_one_letter_code
_entity_poly.pdbx_strand_id
1 'polypeptide(L)'
;MNVRLKFFKVLPQFPIRKPLIIFLLLLLCAPLAVQADEDAGKFVLVIDAGHGGHDPGAVGAISKEKNINLNVALAFGRLVESNCADVKVIYTRKTDVFLPLQRRVDIANQNKADLFISIHTNSAGDNKSVQGAETYTLGMARAQANLEVAKRENGVITYEAGYKETYQGFDPKKVESYIIFELMQDQYMQQSVELARLIQGQYKHHAGRKDKGVHQAGFLVLRNASMPSVLTELGFISTPHEEQYLTSEAGVRQMSQSLYNAFVKYRQQHGAPASAARTIPREKTEPKPAAKPEPAPAEADKKQRDKNTEDKQPANRKAEPEKQKPAADKEKPAADKEKPAAEKEKPTFHVQILTAERQLSETDARFKGLKPIRFYRDKGLYKYIYGATNDYNEARRLQRTAAEFFPDCFIIALMRGERIDLQKAREINRK
;
A
#
# COMPACT_ATOMS: atom_id res chain seq x y z
N MET A 1 -97.20 -28.71 25.66
CA MET A 1 -96.98 -28.77 27.13
C MET A 1 -95.43 -28.74 27.30
N ASN A 2 -94.97 -27.66 27.92
CA ASN A 2 -93.57 -27.26 27.97
C ASN A 2 -92.83 -27.91 29.14
N VAL A 3 -91.61 -28.39 28.92
CA VAL A 3 -90.60 -28.50 30.01
C VAL A 3 -89.29 -28.13 29.47
N ARG A 4 -88.75 -26.94 29.86
CA ARG A 4 -87.36 -26.47 29.70
C ARG A 4 -86.47 -27.07 30.75
N LEU A 5 -85.46 -27.77 30.39
CA LEU A 5 -84.33 -28.10 31.28
C LEU A 5 -83.15 -27.19 31.03
N LYS A 6 -82.82 -26.36 32.01
CA LYS A 6 -81.64 -25.53 32.05
C LYS A 6 -80.53 -26.39 32.69
N PHE A 7 -79.47 -26.69 31.94
CA PHE A 7 -78.23 -27.18 32.49
C PHE A 7 -77.26 -26.02 32.66
N PHE A 8 -77.06 -25.56 33.88
CA PHE A 8 -75.95 -24.72 34.28
C PHE A 8 -74.76 -25.63 34.55
N LYS A 9 -73.69 -25.57 33.70
CA LYS A 9 -72.38 -26.14 34.02
C LYS A 9 -71.63 -25.15 34.90
N VAL A 10 -71.49 -25.47 36.15
CA VAL A 10 -70.58 -24.78 37.08
C VAL A 10 -69.17 -25.24 36.76
N LEU A 11 -68.33 -24.32 36.26
CA LEU A 11 -66.88 -24.54 36.16
C LEU A 11 -66.24 -24.43 37.54
N PRO A 12 -65.36 -25.34 37.94
CA PRO A 12 -64.67 -25.24 39.21
C PRO A 12 -63.68 -24.05 39.17
N GLN A 13 -63.83 -23.11 40.07
CA GLN A 13 -62.88 -22.06 40.36
C GLN A 13 -61.70 -22.65 41.12
N PHE A 14 -60.57 -22.81 40.47
CA PHE A 14 -59.32 -23.08 41.14
C PHE A 14 -58.78 -21.81 41.78
N PRO A 15 -58.51 -21.80 43.11
CA PRO A 15 -57.92 -20.63 43.74
C PRO A 15 -56.45 -20.49 43.26
N ILE A 16 -56.18 -19.51 42.40
CA ILE A 16 -54.81 -19.13 42.02
C ILE A 16 -54.17 -18.60 43.29
N ARG A 17 -53.26 -19.39 43.86
CA ARG A 17 -52.53 -19.04 45.08
C ARG A 17 -51.66 -17.84 44.81
N LYS A 18 -51.92 -16.72 45.53
CA LYS A 18 -51.15 -15.45 45.46
C LYS A 18 -49.61 -15.62 45.42
N PRO A 19 -48.99 -16.59 46.07
CA PRO A 19 -47.51 -16.79 46.00
C PRO A 19 -47.01 -17.17 44.61
N LEU A 20 -47.83 -17.83 43.77
CA LEU A 20 -47.40 -18.23 42.41
C LEU A 20 -47.29 -17.03 41.47
N ILE A 21 -48.16 -16.01 41.62
CA ILE A 21 -48.10 -14.78 40.84
C ILE A 21 -46.89 -13.93 41.23
N ILE A 22 -46.53 -13.87 42.51
CA ILE A 22 -45.37 -13.16 43.02
C ILE A 22 -44.06 -13.81 42.52
N PHE A 23 -44.03 -15.15 42.47
CA PHE A 23 -42.87 -15.89 41.95
C PHE A 23 -42.69 -15.69 40.43
N LEU A 24 -43.79 -15.61 39.66
CA LEU A 24 -43.76 -15.34 38.23
C LEU A 24 -43.33 -13.89 37.92
N LEU A 25 -43.76 -12.93 38.76
CA LEU A 25 -43.32 -11.52 38.66
C LEU A 25 -41.85 -11.33 39.05
N LEU A 26 -41.34 -12.09 40.03
CA LEU A 26 -39.92 -12.08 40.38
C LEU A 26 -39.03 -12.72 39.30
N LEU A 27 -39.53 -13.71 38.55
CA LEU A 27 -38.81 -14.29 37.41
C LEU A 27 -38.76 -13.34 36.18
N LEU A 28 -39.75 -12.44 36.02
CA LEU A 28 -39.73 -11.41 34.95
C LEU A 28 -38.83 -10.22 35.28
N CYS A 29 -38.45 -10.05 36.56
CA CYS A 29 -37.51 -9.01 37.00
C CYS A 29 -36.07 -9.51 37.13
N ALA A 30 -35.73 -10.73 36.64
CA ALA A 30 -34.33 -11.11 36.47
C ALA A 30 -33.69 -10.06 35.53
N PRO A 31 -32.65 -9.33 35.98
CA PRO A 31 -31.98 -8.42 35.06
C PRO A 31 -31.50 -9.27 33.90
N LEU A 32 -31.98 -8.97 32.70
CA LEU A 32 -31.32 -9.35 31.48
C LEU A 32 -29.91 -8.79 31.67
N ALA A 33 -28.96 -9.62 32.06
CA ALA A 33 -27.54 -9.29 32.02
C ALA A 33 -27.26 -9.05 30.53
N VAL A 34 -27.42 -7.81 30.11
CA VAL A 34 -26.84 -7.33 28.87
C VAL A 34 -25.37 -7.60 29.05
N GLN A 35 -24.87 -8.67 28.44
CA GLN A 35 -23.46 -8.89 28.32
C GLN A 35 -22.96 -7.63 27.59
N ALA A 36 -22.42 -6.70 28.36
CA ALA A 36 -21.70 -5.57 27.80
C ALA A 36 -20.62 -6.20 26.91
N ASP A 37 -20.61 -5.84 25.64
CA ASP A 37 -19.56 -6.22 24.72
C ASP A 37 -18.24 -5.70 25.34
N GLU A 38 -17.44 -6.59 25.90
CA GLU A 38 -16.15 -6.25 26.56
C GLU A 38 -15.23 -5.47 25.64
N ASP A 39 -15.50 -5.49 24.33
CA ASP A 39 -14.75 -4.80 23.29
C ASP A 39 -15.37 -3.46 22.89
N ALA A 40 -16.55 -3.10 23.45
CA ALA A 40 -17.19 -1.83 23.13
C ALA A 40 -16.30 -0.66 23.59
N GLY A 41 -15.88 0.18 22.63
CA GLY A 41 -15.04 1.34 22.90
C GLY A 41 -13.53 1.07 22.90
N LYS A 42 -13.07 -0.16 22.66
CA LYS A 42 -11.65 -0.45 22.45
C LYS A 42 -11.18 0.07 21.10
N PHE A 43 -9.93 0.51 21.05
CA PHE A 43 -9.24 0.81 19.79
C PHE A 43 -9.01 -0.50 19.03
N VAL A 44 -9.44 -0.59 17.78
CA VAL A 44 -9.32 -1.80 16.96
C VAL A 44 -8.12 -1.70 16.03
N LEU A 45 -7.10 -2.51 16.29
CA LEU A 45 -5.92 -2.67 15.46
C LEU A 45 -6.03 -3.94 14.63
N VAL A 46 -5.98 -3.82 13.30
CA VAL A 46 -5.83 -4.98 12.40
C VAL A 46 -4.40 -5.11 11.95
N ILE A 47 -3.82 -6.28 12.20
CA ILE A 47 -2.47 -6.66 11.78
C ILE A 47 -2.60 -7.69 10.67
N ASP A 48 -2.11 -7.32 9.49
CA ASP A 48 -2.08 -8.17 8.32
C ASP A 48 -0.67 -8.75 8.12
N ALA A 49 -0.54 -10.06 8.19
CA ALA A 49 0.67 -10.75 7.80
C ALA A 49 0.58 -11.08 6.31
N GLY A 50 1.33 -10.38 5.45
CA GLY A 50 1.31 -10.57 4.00
C GLY A 50 1.56 -12.02 3.58
N HIS A 51 1.00 -12.43 2.44
CA HIS A 51 1.11 -13.78 1.88
C HIS A 51 0.52 -14.89 2.75
N GLY A 52 0.87 -16.15 2.51
CA GLY A 52 0.43 -17.30 3.31
C GLY A 52 -0.09 -18.47 2.46
N GLY A 53 -0.08 -19.68 3.02
CA GLY A 53 -0.51 -20.90 2.35
C GLY A 53 0.31 -21.19 1.10
N HIS A 54 -0.34 -21.29 -0.05
CA HIS A 54 0.30 -21.54 -1.35
C HIS A 54 1.01 -20.30 -1.92
N ASP A 55 0.76 -19.10 -1.39
CA ASP A 55 1.52 -17.90 -1.73
C ASP A 55 2.72 -17.73 -0.79
N PRO A 56 3.94 -18.02 -1.24
CA PRO A 56 5.12 -17.90 -0.40
C PRO A 56 5.58 -16.47 -0.20
N GLY A 57 5.11 -15.50 -1.03
CA GLY A 57 5.77 -14.20 -1.21
C GLY A 57 7.15 -14.37 -1.84
N ALA A 58 8.06 -13.46 -1.57
CA ALA A 58 9.44 -13.58 -1.99
C ALA A 58 10.12 -14.77 -1.30
N VAL A 59 10.97 -15.47 -2.07
CA VAL A 59 11.70 -16.66 -1.60
C VAL A 59 13.17 -16.32 -1.42
N GLY A 60 13.65 -16.45 -0.20
CA GLY A 60 15.05 -16.29 0.15
C GLY A 60 15.84 -17.58 0.04
N ALA A 61 17.05 -17.57 0.57
CA ALA A 61 17.92 -18.75 0.62
C ALA A 61 17.53 -19.75 1.74
N ILE A 62 17.04 -19.25 2.86
CA ILE A 62 16.73 -20.05 4.06
C ILE A 62 15.28 -19.90 4.52
N SER A 63 14.53 -18.94 4.00
CA SER A 63 13.15 -18.67 4.43
C SER A 63 12.26 -18.23 3.26
N LYS A 64 10.99 -18.06 3.56
CA LYS A 64 9.98 -17.46 2.70
C LYS A 64 9.40 -16.23 3.39
N GLU A 65 9.08 -15.21 2.64
CA GLU A 65 8.50 -13.96 3.12
C GLU A 65 7.30 -14.20 4.05
N LYS A 66 6.37 -15.06 3.65
CA LYS A 66 5.18 -15.39 4.45
C LYS A 66 5.48 -15.81 5.89
N ASN A 67 6.63 -16.46 6.13
CA ASN A 67 7.04 -16.92 7.46
C ASN A 67 7.59 -15.77 8.30
N ILE A 68 8.42 -14.93 7.70
CA ILE A 68 8.96 -13.73 8.37
C ILE A 68 7.83 -12.79 8.75
N ASN A 69 6.92 -12.51 7.81
CA ASN A 69 5.76 -11.64 8.02
C ASN A 69 4.89 -12.14 9.17
N LEU A 70 4.59 -13.45 9.20
CA LEU A 70 3.78 -14.06 10.26
C LEU A 70 4.45 -13.97 11.62
N ASN A 71 5.74 -14.27 11.69
CA ASN A 71 6.49 -14.24 12.96
C ASN A 71 6.51 -12.84 13.57
N VAL A 72 6.79 -11.82 12.75
CA VAL A 72 6.81 -10.42 13.21
C VAL A 72 5.40 -9.93 13.55
N ALA A 73 4.39 -10.25 12.74
CA ALA A 73 2.99 -9.87 12.99
C ALA A 73 2.48 -10.44 14.32
N LEU A 74 2.72 -11.73 14.59
CA LEU A 74 2.31 -12.36 15.84
C LEU A 74 3.09 -11.81 17.04
N ALA A 75 4.38 -11.54 16.91
CA ALA A 75 5.19 -10.95 17.96
C ALA A 75 4.75 -9.51 18.28
N PHE A 76 4.47 -8.71 17.28
CA PHE A 76 3.93 -7.36 17.43
C PHE A 76 2.57 -7.38 18.12
N GLY A 77 1.65 -8.21 17.64
CA GLY A 77 0.32 -8.28 18.22
C GLY A 77 0.34 -8.73 19.68
N ARG A 78 1.19 -9.72 20.06
CA ARG A 78 1.38 -10.12 21.48
C ARG A 78 1.88 -8.96 22.35
N LEU A 79 2.77 -8.10 21.83
CA LEU A 79 3.20 -6.90 22.57
C LEU A 79 2.03 -5.95 22.82
N VAL A 80 1.15 -5.75 21.83
CA VAL A 80 -0.04 -4.91 21.98
C VAL A 80 -1.03 -5.54 22.96
N GLU A 81 -1.38 -6.82 22.78
CA GLU A 81 -2.31 -7.56 23.65
C GLU A 81 -1.87 -7.57 25.11
N SER A 82 -0.56 -7.66 25.36
CA SER A 82 -0.01 -7.71 26.72
C SER A 82 0.12 -6.34 27.40
N ASN A 83 0.20 -5.25 26.64
CA ASN A 83 0.52 -3.92 27.19
C ASN A 83 -0.56 -2.87 26.95
N CYS A 84 -1.61 -3.16 26.17
CA CYS A 84 -2.67 -2.24 25.82
C CYS A 84 -4.04 -2.91 26.02
N ALA A 85 -4.54 -2.92 27.25
CA ALA A 85 -5.80 -3.59 27.57
C ALA A 85 -7.03 -2.98 26.88
N ASP A 86 -6.92 -1.72 26.48
CA ASP A 86 -7.89 -0.92 25.74
C ASP A 86 -7.78 -1.07 24.22
N VAL A 87 -7.00 -2.04 23.72
CA VAL A 87 -6.85 -2.35 22.30
C VAL A 87 -7.38 -3.75 22.01
N LYS A 88 -8.20 -3.87 20.99
CA LYS A 88 -8.59 -5.12 20.37
C LYS A 88 -7.69 -5.39 19.18
N VAL A 89 -6.88 -6.44 19.25
CA VAL A 89 -6.02 -6.87 18.14
C VAL A 89 -6.75 -7.92 17.32
N ILE A 90 -6.81 -7.68 16.01
CA ILE A 90 -7.36 -8.60 15.03
C ILE A 90 -6.27 -8.91 14.02
N TYR A 91 -6.04 -10.20 13.77
CA TYR A 91 -5.08 -10.65 12.76
C TYR A 91 -5.85 -11.11 11.52
N THR A 92 -5.36 -10.78 10.35
CA THR A 92 -5.91 -11.36 9.12
C THR A 92 -5.66 -12.86 9.06
N ARG A 93 -4.49 -13.31 9.54
CA ARG A 93 -4.13 -14.71 9.74
C ARG A 93 -3.22 -14.89 10.96
N LYS A 94 -3.37 -16.03 11.63
CA LYS A 94 -2.49 -16.45 12.75
C LYS A 94 -1.69 -17.73 12.42
N THR A 95 -1.94 -18.30 11.24
CA THR A 95 -1.31 -19.53 10.75
C THR A 95 -0.91 -19.38 9.30
N ASP A 96 -0.26 -20.39 8.73
CA ASP A 96 0.13 -20.41 7.33
C ASP A 96 -1.05 -20.76 6.40
N VAL A 97 -1.98 -19.82 6.24
CA VAL A 97 -3.14 -19.92 5.36
C VAL A 97 -3.13 -18.80 4.32
N PHE A 98 -3.64 -19.09 3.13
CA PHE A 98 -3.83 -18.09 2.08
C PHE A 98 -5.08 -17.26 2.33
N LEU A 99 -4.97 -15.94 2.16
CA LEU A 99 -6.09 -15.03 2.15
C LEU A 99 -6.01 -14.08 0.95
N PRO A 100 -7.09 -13.94 0.16
CA PRO A 100 -7.19 -12.94 -0.90
C PRO A 100 -6.95 -11.53 -0.39
N LEU A 101 -6.37 -10.65 -1.22
CA LEU A 101 -6.07 -9.27 -0.81
C LEU A 101 -7.33 -8.52 -0.37
N GLN A 102 -8.44 -8.65 -1.12
CA GLN A 102 -9.69 -8.01 -0.74
C GLN A 102 -10.19 -8.50 0.63
N ARG A 103 -10.06 -9.82 0.93
CA ARG A 103 -10.50 -10.37 2.22
C ARG A 103 -9.74 -9.78 3.41
N ARG A 104 -8.47 -9.41 3.25
CA ARG A 104 -7.65 -8.80 4.31
C ARG A 104 -8.21 -7.45 4.73
N VAL A 105 -8.49 -6.59 3.75
CA VAL A 105 -9.09 -5.28 4.02
C VAL A 105 -10.54 -5.38 4.46
N ASP A 106 -11.30 -6.37 3.96
CA ASP A 106 -12.67 -6.61 4.41
C ASP A 106 -12.74 -6.97 5.90
N ILE A 107 -11.76 -7.74 6.41
CA ILE A 107 -11.65 -8.03 7.85
C ILE A 107 -11.50 -6.72 8.63
N ALA A 108 -10.67 -5.80 8.17
CA ALA A 108 -10.49 -4.50 8.83
C ALA A 108 -11.78 -3.66 8.78
N ASN A 109 -12.40 -3.54 7.60
CA ASN A 109 -13.62 -2.74 7.43
C ASN A 109 -14.80 -3.30 8.21
N GLN A 110 -15.02 -4.62 8.20
CA GLN A 110 -16.10 -5.29 8.92
C GLN A 110 -15.98 -5.14 10.45
N ASN A 111 -14.76 -5.09 10.96
CA ASN A 111 -14.48 -4.86 12.36
C ASN A 111 -14.36 -3.38 12.73
N LYS A 112 -14.64 -2.46 11.79
CA LYS A 112 -14.52 -1.00 11.99
C LYS A 112 -13.16 -0.63 12.60
N ALA A 113 -12.09 -1.18 12.03
CA ALA A 113 -10.75 -0.98 12.54
C ALA A 113 -10.37 0.51 12.54
N ASP A 114 -9.68 0.94 13.58
CA ASP A 114 -9.11 2.27 13.70
C ASP A 114 -7.75 2.36 13.00
N LEU A 115 -7.11 1.22 12.76
CA LEU A 115 -5.80 1.15 12.12
C LEU A 115 -5.57 -0.20 11.43
N PHE A 116 -4.97 -0.16 10.25
CA PHE A 116 -4.56 -1.34 9.49
C PHE A 116 -3.07 -1.31 9.17
N ILE A 117 -2.32 -2.34 9.57
CA ILE A 117 -0.89 -2.47 9.31
C ILE A 117 -0.61 -3.78 8.60
N SER A 118 -0.24 -3.72 7.32
CA SER A 118 0.20 -4.85 6.52
C SER A 118 1.72 -4.99 6.60
N ILE A 119 2.19 -6.20 6.91
CA ILE A 119 3.60 -6.51 7.18
C ILE A 119 4.12 -7.41 6.08
N HIS A 120 5.17 -6.97 5.40
CA HIS A 120 5.82 -7.59 4.25
C HIS A 120 7.35 -7.62 4.40
N THR A 121 8.00 -8.37 3.53
CA THR A 121 9.46 -8.46 3.45
C THR A 121 9.91 -8.41 2.00
N ASN A 122 10.51 -7.31 1.62
CA ASN A 122 10.89 -6.95 0.25
C ASN A 122 11.91 -7.91 -0.39
N SER A 123 12.01 -7.82 -1.70
CA SER A 123 13.06 -8.49 -2.48
C SER A 123 13.59 -7.58 -3.58
N ALA A 124 14.90 -7.54 -3.73
CA ALA A 124 15.59 -6.84 -4.82
C ALA A 124 16.05 -7.81 -5.93
N GLY A 125 15.46 -9.00 -6.01
CA GLY A 125 15.81 -10.01 -7.02
C GLY A 125 17.27 -10.43 -6.90
N ASP A 126 18.04 -10.25 -7.98
CA ASP A 126 19.44 -10.64 -8.05
C ASP A 126 20.40 -9.68 -7.31
N ASN A 127 19.92 -8.49 -6.94
CA ASN A 127 20.75 -7.57 -6.18
C ASN A 127 20.81 -7.97 -4.70
N LYS A 128 21.93 -8.59 -4.31
CA LYS A 128 22.18 -9.12 -2.96
C LYS A 128 22.78 -8.10 -1.97
N SER A 129 22.85 -6.82 -2.37
CA SER A 129 23.45 -5.74 -1.55
C SER A 129 22.41 -4.75 -0.99
N VAL A 130 21.17 -4.82 -1.42
CA VAL A 130 20.11 -3.91 -0.97
C VAL A 130 19.70 -4.27 0.45
N GLN A 131 19.63 -3.25 1.31
CA GLN A 131 19.31 -3.44 2.73
C GLN A 131 18.49 -2.28 3.28
N GLY A 132 17.81 -2.52 4.40
CA GLY A 132 17.02 -1.52 5.12
C GLY A 132 15.54 -1.74 5.01
N ALA A 133 14.76 -0.94 5.73
CA ALA A 133 13.31 -1.02 5.78
C ALA A 133 12.67 0.19 5.10
N GLU A 134 11.48 0.00 4.56
CA GLU A 134 10.68 1.05 3.94
C GLU A 134 9.20 0.87 4.28
N THR A 135 8.43 1.97 4.28
CA THR A 135 7.01 1.91 4.60
C THR A 135 6.22 2.68 3.57
N TYR A 136 5.09 2.12 3.17
CA TYR A 136 4.26 2.60 2.08
C TYR A 136 2.88 3.02 2.57
N THR A 137 2.35 4.08 1.97
CA THR A 137 0.93 4.45 2.02
C THR A 137 0.31 4.29 0.64
N LEU A 138 -1.01 4.23 0.59
CA LEU A 138 -1.74 4.16 -0.67
C LEU A 138 -1.45 5.41 -1.51
N GLY A 139 -1.29 5.25 -2.80
CA GLY A 139 -1.14 6.35 -3.75
C GLY A 139 -0.42 5.94 -5.01
N MET A 140 -0.15 6.91 -5.88
CA MET A 140 0.59 6.65 -7.10
C MET A 140 2.09 6.53 -6.82
N ALA A 141 2.72 5.48 -7.32
CA ALA A 141 4.16 5.33 -7.28
C ALA A 141 4.84 6.37 -8.17
N ARG A 142 5.63 7.26 -7.58
CA ARG A 142 6.39 8.29 -8.32
C ARG A 142 7.72 7.77 -8.84
N ALA A 143 8.29 6.77 -8.19
CA ALA A 143 9.52 6.11 -8.60
C ALA A 143 9.22 4.73 -9.18
N GLN A 144 9.93 4.35 -10.25
CA GLN A 144 9.78 3.04 -10.89
C GLN A 144 9.99 1.90 -9.88
N ALA A 145 10.95 2.03 -8.97
CA ALA A 145 11.21 1.02 -7.94
C ALA A 145 9.97 0.75 -7.05
N ASN A 146 9.23 1.79 -6.66
CA ASN A 146 8.02 1.64 -5.85
C ASN A 146 6.89 0.97 -6.62
N LEU A 147 6.80 1.23 -7.94
CA LEU A 147 5.85 0.56 -8.81
C LEU A 147 6.17 -0.94 -8.93
N GLU A 148 7.43 -1.31 -9.04
CA GLU A 148 7.83 -2.72 -9.12
C GLU A 148 7.53 -3.49 -7.82
N VAL A 149 7.68 -2.84 -6.65
CA VAL A 149 7.22 -3.41 -5.37
C VAL A 149 5.70 -3.65 -5.42
N ALA A 150 4.91 -2.62 -5.78
CA ALA A 150 3.46 -2.78 -5.87
C ALA A 150 3.01 -3.84 -6.88
N LYS A 151 3.69 -3.97 -8.02
CA LYS A 151 3.41 -5.02 -9.01
C LYS A 151 3.67 -6.41 -8.45
N ARG A 152 4.73 -6.60 -7.69
CA ARG A 152 5.05 -7.87 -7.06
C ARG A 152 3.98 -8.24 -6.02
N GLU A 153 3.66 -7.31 -5.11
CA GLU A 153 2.68 -7.56 -4.07
C GLU A 153 1.26 -7.76 -4.62
N ASN A 154 0.86 -6.97 -5.59
CA ASN A 154 -0.44 -7.14 -6.25
C ASN A 154 -0.49 -8.38 -7.15
N GLY A 155 0.65 -8.92 -7.56
CA GLY A 155 0.75 -10.12 -8.41
C GLY A 155 0.03 -11.34 -7.82
N VAL A 156 -0.12 -11.38 -6.50
CA VAL A 156 -0.79 -12.46 -5.77
C VAL A 156 -2.26 -12.64 -6.15
N ILE A 157 -2.93 -11.59 -6.66
CA ILE A 157 -4.33 -11.72 -7.11
C ILE A 157 -4.49 -12.77 -8.21
N THR A 158 -3.44 -13.07 -8.97
CA THR A 158 -3.49 -14.10 -10.02
C THR A 158 -3.65 -15.52 -9.45
N TYR A 159 -3.45 -15.71 -8.15
CA TYR A 159 -3.74 -16.98 -7.45
C TYR A 159 -5.19 -17.04 -6.94
N GLU A 160 -5.94 -15.95 -7.03
CA GLU A 160 -7.32 -15.85 -6.56
C GLU A 160 -8.29 -16.27 -7.65
N ALA A 161 -9.25 -17.15 -7.33
CA ALA A 161 -10.32 -17.50 -8.25
C ALA A 161 -11.23 -16.26 -8.50
N GLY A 162 -11.53 -15.98 -9.78
CA GLY A 162 -12.39 -14.84 -10.13
C GLY A 162 -11.75 -13.48 -9.91
N TYR A 163 -10.42 -13.36 -9.87
CA TYR A 163 -9.74 -12.11 -9.57
C TYR A 163 -10.08 -10.97 -10.55
N LYS A 164 -10.35 -11.29 -11.83
CA LYS A 164 -10.68 -10.27 -12.84
C LYS A 164 -11.97 -9.52 -12.51
N GLU A 165 -12.97 -10.25 -12.02
CA GLU A 165 -14.24 -9.69 -11.57
C GLU A 165 -14.06 -8.93 -10.25
N THR A 166 -13.38 -9.53 -9.28
CA THR A 166 -13.12 -8.94 -7.97
C THR A 166 -12.37 -7.61 -8.07
N TYR A 167 -11.37 -7.54 -8.93
CA TYR A 167 -10.53 -6.34 -9.10
C TYR A 167 -10.87 -5.54 -10.35
N GLN A 168 -12.06 -5.74 -10.94
CA GLN A 168 -12.60 -4.95 -12.05
C GLN A 168 -11.64 -4.87 -13.25
N GLY A 169 -11.01 -6.00 -13.60
CA GLY A 169 -10.09 -6.09 -14.72
C GLY A 169 -8.69 -5.51 -14.46
N PHE A 170 -8.36 -5.16 -13.21
CA PHE A 170 -7.02 -4.75 -12.85
C PHE A 170 -5.99 -5.82 -13.21
N ASP A 171 -4.97 -5.45 -13.97
CA ASP A 171 -3.85 -6.32 -14.35
C ASP A 171 -2.60 -5.87 -13.56
N PRO A 172 -2.08 -6.69 -12.62
CA PRO A 172 -0.96 -6.29 -11.79
C PRO A 172 0.35 -6.12 -12.56
N LYS A 173 0.44 -6.62 -13.80
CA LYS A 173 1.62 -6.50 -14.66
C LYS A 173 1.62 -5.22 -15.49
N LYS A 174 0.45 -4.60 -15.71
CA LYS A 174 0.28 -3.43 -16.56
C LYS A 174 0.41 -2.14 -15.76
N VAL A 175 1.29 -1.25 -16.20
CA VAL A 175 1.50 0.07 -15.57
C VAL A 175 0.22 0.91 -15.61
N GLU A 176 -0.55 0.78 -16.68
CA GLU A 176 -1.81 1.51 -16.89
C GLU A 176 -2.83 1.20 -15.80
N SER A 177 -2.87 -0.02 -15.26
CA SER A 177 -3.75 -0.40 -14.17
C SER A 177 -3.49 0.41 -12.89
N TYR A 178 -2.28 0.90 -12.70
CA TYR A 178 -1.90 1.68 -11.50
C TYR A 178 -2.31 3.16 -11.58
N ILE A 179 -2.73 3.65 -12.75
CA ILE A 179 -3.18 5.04 -12.90
C ILE A 179 -4.41 5.33 -12.03
N ILE A 180 -5.23 4.34 -11.76
CA ILE A 180 -6.41 4.50 -10.88
C ILE A 180 -6.03 5.02 -9.49
N PHE A 181 -4.86 4.66 -8.98
CA PHE A 181 -4.40 5.11 -7.66
C PHE A 181 -4.04 6.60 -7.61
N GLU A 182 -3.81 7.25 -8.76
CA GLU A 182 -3.66 8.71 -8.85
C GLU A 182 -4.98 9.43 -8.58
N LEU A 183 -6.09 8.79 -8.94
CA LEU A 183 -7.44 9.36 -8.83
C LEU A 183 -8.08 9.11 -7.47
N MET A 184 -7.55 8.18 -6.70
CA MET A 184 -8.07 7.85 -5.37
C MET A 184 -7.69 8.95 -4.38
N GLN A 185 -8.70 9.55 -3.74
CA GLN A 185 -8.51 10.43 -2.60
C GLN A 185 -8.61 9.58 -1.34
N ASP A 186 -7.48 9.32 -0.71
CA ASP A 186 -7.44 8.69 0.60
C ASP A 186 -7.69 9.77 1.67
N GLN A 187 -8.86 9.73 2.30
CA GLN A 187 -9.20 10.66 3.38
C GLN A 187 -8.31 10.47 4.62
N TYR A 188 -7.66 9.32 4.75
CA TYR A 188 -6.77 8.97 5.85
C TYR A 188 -5.28 9.14 5.50
N MET A 189 -4.97 9.70 4.33
CA MET A 189 -3.60 9.83 3.82
C MET A 189 -2.67 10.50 4.83
N GLN A 190 -3.09 11.59 5.45
CA GLN A 190 -2.25 12.30 6.40
C GLN A 190 -1.89 11.43 7.60
N GLN A 191 -2.86 10.73 8.17
CA GLN A 191 -2.68 9.84 9.31
C GLN A 191 -1.83 8.61 8.93
N SER A 192 -2.05 8.06 7.73
CA SER A 192 -1.26 6.95 7.19
C SER A 192 0.22 7.34 7.02
N VAL A 193 0.50 8.52 6.46
CA VAL A 193 1.87 9.03 6.31
C VAL A 193 2.53 9.28 7.66
N GLU A 194 1.79 9.77 8.64
CA GLU A 194 2.31 10.00 9.99
C GLU A 194 2.67 8.68 10.67
N LEU A 195 1.79 7.68 10.62
CA LEU A 195 2.10 6.32 11.08
C LEU A 195 3.34 5.75 10.39
N ALA A 196 3.41 5.86 9.06
CA ALA A 196 4.54 5.36 8.27
C ALA A 196 5.87 6.02 8.71
N ARG A 197 5.87 7.32 9.00
CA ARG A 197 7.05 8.04 9.53
C ARG A 197 7.44 7.56 10.92
N LEU A 198 6.47 7.30 11.79
CA LEU A 198 6.73 6.75 13.11
C LEU A 198 7.35 5.35 13.03
N ILE A 199 6.84 4.48 12.15
CA ILE A 199 7.39 3.15 11.90
C ILE A 199 8.83 3.25 11.41
N GLN A 200 9.10 4.04 10.37
CA GLN A 200 10.45 4.24 9.83
C GLN A 200 11.42 4.79 10.88
N GLY A 201 10.97 5.75 11.69
CA GLY A 201 11.76 6.29 12.79
C GLY A 201 12.15 5.21 13.81
N GLN A 202 11.22 4.30 14.15
CA GLN A 202 11.52 3.20 15.06
C GLN A 202 12.43 2.14 14.43
N TYR A 203 12.23 1.79 13.16
CA TYR A 203 13.15 0.89 12.46
C TYR A 203 14.58 1.43 12.44
N LYS A 204 14.75 2.72 12.18
CA LYS A 204 16.06 3.37 12.20
C LYS A 204 16.67 3.44 13.59
N HIS A 205 15.94 3.96 14.57
CA HIS A 205 16.51 4.33 15.87
C HIS A 205 16.49 3.18 16.88
N HIS A 206 15.46 2.30 16.81
CA HIS A 206 15.33 1.17 17.73
C HIS A 206 15.94 -0.12 17.17
N ALA A 207 15.56 -0.49 15.93
CA ALA A 207 16.06 -1.72 15.31
C ALA A 207 17.40 -1.55 14.57
N GLY A 208 17.92 -0.32 14.45
CA GLY A 208 19.20 -0.05 13.77
C GLY A 208 19.13 -0.31 12.25
N ARG A 209 17.93 -0.27 11.65
CA ARG A 209 17.77 -0.53 10.23
C ARG A 209 18.16 0.70 9.40
N LYS A 210 18.70 0.45 8.20
CA LYS A 210 18.86 1.51 7.21
C LYS A 210 17.48 2.03 6.81
N ASP A 211 17.27 3.32 6.98
CA ASP A 211 16.01 3.97 6.61
C ASP A 211 15.98 4.20 5.10
N LYS A 212 15.06 3.56 4.42
CA LYS A 212 14.81 3.76 2.98
C LYS A 212 13.64 4.71 2.70
N GLY A 213 12.98 5.18 3.75
CA GLY A 213 11.97 6.24 3.68
C GLY A 213 10.53 5.75 3.64
N VAL A 214 9.65 6.76 3.56
CA VAL A 214 8.21 6.60 3.39
C VAL A 214 7.86 6.88 1.94
N HIS A 215 7.11 5.99 1.31
CA HIS A 215 6.76 6.05 -0.10
C HIS A 215 5.25 5.93 -0.31
N GLN A 216 4.82 6.14 -1.55
CA GLN A 216 3.47 5.85 -2.01
C GLN A 216 3.52 4.82 -3.14
N ALA A 217 2.60 3.87 -3.11
CA ALA A 217 2.40 2.94 -4.21
C ALA A 217 0.96 2.40 -4.23
N GLY A 218 0.55 1.84 -5.38
CA GLY A 218 -0.80 1.35 -5.61
C GLY A 218 -1.00 -0.07 -5.09
N PHE A 219 -0.99 -0.26 -3.79
CA PHE A 219 -1.25 -1.56 -3.18
C PHE A 219 -2.74 -1.85 -3.09
N LEU A 220 -3.18 -2.96 -3.69
CA LEU A 220 -4.58 -3.39 -3.65
C LEU A 220 -5.04 -3.70 -2.23
N VAL A 221 -4.16 -4.21 -1.38
CA VAL A 221 -4.48 -4.49 0.04
C VAL A 221 -4.81 -3.23 0.85
N LEU A 222 -4.39 -2.04 0.39
CA LEU A 222 -4.72 -0.76 1.01
C LEU A 222 -5.85 -0.02 0.31
N ARG A 223 -6.24 -0.46 -0.91
CA ARG A 223 -7.13 0.28 -1.83
C ARG A 223 -8.47 0.65 -1.22
N ASN A 224 -9.09 -0.27 -0.50
CA ASN A 224 -10.44 -0.14 0.02
C ASN A 224 -10.46 0.00 1.54
N ALA A 225 -9.35 0.38 2.17
CA ALA A 225 -9.29 0.58 3.60
C ALA A 225 -10.10 1.82 4.02
N SER A 226 -10.98 1.65 5.02
CA SER A 226 -11.81 2.71 5.59
C SER A 226 -11.20 3.31 6.86
N MET A 227 -9.88 3.18 7.03
CA MET A 227 -9.12 3.65 8.17
C MET A 227 -7.69 4.00 7.72
N PRO A 228 -6.89 4.70 8.54
CA PRO A 228 -5.45 4.85 8.30
C PRO A 228 -4.79 3.50 8.09
N SER A 229 -3.99 3.38 7.02
CA SER A 229 -3.42 2.10 6.60
C SER A 229 -2.03 2.25 6.01
N VAL A 230 -1.16 1.29 6.30
CA VAL A 230 0.21 1.22 5.77
C VAL A 230 0.58 -0.21 5.40
N LEU A 231 1.51 -0.33 4.44
CA LEU A 231 2.24 -1.55 4.17
C LEU A 231 3.71 -1.29 4.51
N THR A 232 4.29 -2.12 5.38
CA THR A 232 5.68 -1.96 5.79
C THR A 232 6.53 -3.14 5.35
N GLU A 233 7.67 -2.83 4.75
CA GLU A 233 8.69 -3.76 4.28
C GLU A 233 9.81 -3.82 5.32
N LEU A 234 9.93 -4.96 5.99
CA LEU A 234 10.85 -5.15 7.12
C LEU A 234 12.33 -5.11 6.72
N GLY A 235 12.63 -5.46 5.47
CA GLY A 235 13.97 -5.60 4.92
C GLY A 235 13.94 -6.34 3.59
N PHE A 236 15.10 -6.83 3.12
CA PHE A 236 15.22 -7.49 1.81
C PHE A 236 15.60 -8.96 1.97
N ILE A 237 14.64 -9.89 1.82
CA ILE A 237 14.89 -11.33 1.92
C ILE A 237 15.92 -11.83 0.89
N SER A 238 16.05 -11.14 -0.25
CA SER A 238 17.05 -11.46 -1.28
C SER A 238 18.50 -11.21 -0.84
N THR A 239 18.73 -10.47 0.26
CA THR A 239 20.07 -10.14 0.77
C THR A 239 20.39 -11.03 1.95
N PRO A 240 21.44 -11.87 1.90
CA PRO A 240 21.67 -12.93 2.88
C PRO A 240 21.74 -12.48 4.34
N HIS A 241 22.44 -11.38 4.64
CA HIS A 241 22.52 -10.88 6.02
C HIS A 241 21.21 -10.27 6.51
N GLU A 242 20.37 -9.71 5.62
CA GLU A 242 19.04 -9.23 5.92
C GLU A 242 18.11 -10.42 6.26
N GLU A 243 18.11 -11.45 5.43
CA GLU A 243 17.36 -12.66 5.66
C GLU A 243 17.74 -13.32 6.99
N GLN A 244 19.04 -13.45 7.25
CA GLN A 244 19.55 -13.96 8.53
C GLN A 244 19.04 -13.15 9.73
N TYR A 245 19.09 -11.82 9.62
CA TYR A 245 18.56 -10.93 10.65
C TYR A 245 17.06 -11.10 10.85
N LEU A 246 16.28 -11.06 9.77
CA LEU A 246 14.81 -11.10 9.82
C LEU A 246 14.25 -12.46 10.31
N THR A 247 15.02 -13.54 10.12
CA THR A 247 14.67 -14.89 10.61
C THR A 247 15.15 -15.16 12.03
N SER A 248 16.06 -14.35 12.57
CA SER A 248 16.57 -14.52 13.93
C SER A 248 15.57 -14.06 14.98
N GLU A 249 15.60 -14.67 16.17
CA GLU A 249 14.79 -14.22 17.32
C GLU A 249 15.04 -12.75 17.66
N ALA A 250 16.28 -12.31 17.60
CA ALA A 250 16.65 -10.92 17.86
C ALA A 250 16.03 -9.97 16.84
N GLY A 251 16.10 -10.31 15.56
CA GLY A 251 15.50 -9.52 14.48
C GLY A 251 13.97 -9.44 14.62
N VAL A 252 13.31 -10.58 14.81
CA VAL A 252 11.86 -10.61 15.04
C VAL A 252 11.47 -9.75 16.25
N ARG A 253 12.19 -9.88 17.38
CA ARG A 253 11.96 -9.08 18.57
C ARG A 253 12.16 -7.58 18.32
N GLN A 254 13.24 -7.18 17.68
CA GLN A 254 13.53 -5.77 17.42
C GLN A 254 12.54 -5.14 16.45
N MET A 255 12.17 -5.84 15.38
CA MET A 255 11.21 -5.35 14.39
C MET A 255 9.81 -5.24 14.98
N SER A 256 9.34 -6.26 15.71
CA SER A 256 8.02 -6.24 16.35
C SER A 256 7.93 -5.16 17.44
N GLN A 257 9.00 -4.94 18.18
CA GLN A 257 9.07 -3.89 19.20
C GLN A 257 9.08 -2.49 18.57
N SER A 258 9.75 -2.32 17.43
CA SER A 258 9.71 -1.08 16.67
C SER A 258 8.29 -0.74 16.20
N LEU A 259 7.55 -1.74 15.70
CA LEU A 259 6.15 -1.57 15.32
C LEU A 259 5.28 -1.21 16.53
N TYR A 260 5.48 -1.88 17.66
CA TYR A 260 4.76 -1.59 18.90
C TYR A 260 5.02 -0.17 19.39
N ASN A 261 6.27 0.28 19.44
CA ASN A 261 6.62 1.64 19.86
C ASN A 261 6.03 2.70 18.94
N ALA A 262 6.04 2.46 17.62
CA ALA A 262 5.42 3.34 16.62
C ALA A 262 3.90 3.42 16.83
N PHE A 263 3.25 2.27 17.04
CA PHE A 263 1.82 2.17 17.30
C PHE A 263 1.41 2.94 18.57
N VAL A 264 2.11 2.75 19.68
CA VAL A 264 1.85 3.46 20.94
C VAL A 264 1.99 4.97 20.74
N LYS A 265 3.03 5.40 20.06
CA LYS A 265 3.26 6.83 19.78
C LYS A 265 2.17 7.41 18.87
N TYR A 266 1.75 6.67 17.84
CA TYR A 266 0.65 7.06 16.97
C TYR A 266 -0.66 7.26 17.76
N ARG A 267 -1.01 6.30 18.62
CA ARG A 267 -2.21 6.40 19.47
C ARG A 267 -2.17 7.63 20.41
N GLN A 268 -1.02 7.93 20.99
CA GLN A 268 -0.85 9.13 21.83
C GLN A 268 -1.12 10.43 21.08
N GLN A 269 -0.82 10.47 19.79
CA GLN A 269 -1.01 11.64 18.94
C GLN A 269 -2.45 11.79 18.42
N HIS A 270 -3.18 10.67 18.24
CA HIS A 270 -4.50 10.64 17.62
C HIS A 270 -5.68 10.35 18.57
N GLY A 271 -5.49 10.59 19.86
CA GLY A 271 -6.60 10.83 20.78
C GLY A 271 -7.26 9.59 21.40
N ALA A 272 -6.60 8.44 21.44
CA ALA A 272 -7.00 7.44 22.42
C ALA A 272 -6.43 7.80 23.79
N PRO A 273 -7.21 7.80 24.89
CA PRO A 273 -6.64 8.04 26.22
C PRO A 273 -5.48 7.06 26.43
N ALA A 274 -4.32 7.61 26.79
CA ALA A 274 -3.12 6.81 27.05
C ALA A 274 -3.27 6.06 28.38
N SER A 275 -4.24 5.13 28.45
CA SER A 275 -4.32 4.23 29.59
C SER A 275 -3.20 3.20 29.43
N ALA A 276 -2.10 3.45 30.13
CA ALA A 276 -1.09 2.47 30.51
C ALA A 276 -0.22 1.81 29.42
N ALA A 277 -0.22 2.28 28.16
CA ALA A 277 0.72 1.76 27.18
C ALA A 277 2.16 2.22 27.50
N ARG A 278 3.02 1.27 27.89
CA ARG A 278 4.43 1.55 28.16
C ARG A 278 5.26 1.39 26.90
N THR A 279 5.94 2.45 26.47
CA THR A 279 6.98 2.33 25.46
C THR A 279 8.12 1.49 26.03
N ILE A 280 8.45 0.39 25.38
CA ILE A 280 9.53 -0.50 25.83
C ILE A 280 10.86 0.08 25.30
N PRO A 281 11.81 0.49 26.17
CA PRO A 281 13.09 1.02 25.75
C PRO A 281 13.94 -0.05 25.04
N ARG A 282 14.89 0.39 24.24
CA ARG A 282 15.89 -0.51 23.65
C ARG A 282 16.69 -1.17 24.79
N GLU A 283 16.64 -2.49 24.87
CA GLU A 283 17.55 -3.25 25.70
C GLU A 283 18.96 -3.01 25.18
N LYS A 284 19.82 -2.41 26.01
CA LYS A 284 21.24 -2.29 25.71
C LYS A 284 21.84 -3.70 25.80
N THR A 285 21.84 -4.42 24.71
CA THR A 285 22.73 -5.56 24.59
C THR A 285 24.15 -5.01 24.50
N GLU A 286 24.87 -5.02 25.62
CA GLU A 286 26.31 -4.86 25.57
C GLU A 286 26.85 -5.94 24.64
N PRO A 287 27.75 -5.59 23.68
CA PRO A 287 28.37 -6.60 22.85
C PRO A 287 29.16 -7.49 23.77
N LYS A 288 28.73 -8.76 23.91
CA LYS A 288 29.56 -9.82 24.54
C LYS A 288 30.89 -9.79 23.83
N PRO A 289 32.05 -9.69 24.55
CA PRO A 289 33.35 -9.66 23.92
C PRO A 289 33.49 -10.88 23.02
N ALA A 290 33.82 -10.65 21.77
CA ALA A 290 34.14 -11.72 20.83
C ALA A 290 35.21 -12.59 21.44
N ALA A 291 34.90 -13.86 21.64
CA ALA A 291 35.90 -14.85 22.02
C ALA A 291 37.03 -14.83 20.96
N LYS A 292 38.24 -14.60 21.38
CA LYS A 292 39.42 -14.73 20.52
C LYS A 292 39.41 -16.11 19.88
N PRO A 293 39.67 -16.21 18.58
CA PRO A 293 39.87 -17.52 17.96
C PRO A 293 41.14 -18.14 18.55
N GLU A 294 41.04 -19.37 19.05
CA GLU A 294 42.18 -20.24 19.35
C GLU A 294 42.96 -20.50 18.06
N PRO A 295 44.28 -20.53 18.11
CA PRO A 295 45.12 -20.81 16.94
C PRO A 295 45.00 -22.29 16.57
N ALA A 296 44.65 -22.56 15.32
CA ALA A 296 44.71 -23.89 14.73
C ALA A 296 46.14 -24.38 14.64
N PRO A 297 46.41 -25.70 14.81
CA PRO A 297 47.76 -26.28 14.76
C PRO A 297 48.37 -26.20 13.36
N ALA A 298 49.63 -25.85 13.35
CA ALA A 298 50.48 -25.86 12.16
C ALA A 298 50.70 -27.30 11.64
N GLU A 299 50.40 -27.51 10.37
CA GLU A 299 50.99 -28.64 9.62
C GLU A 299 51.82 -28.12 8.47
N ALA A 300 52.98 -28.77 8.41
CA ALA A 300 54.17 -28.42 7.65
C ALA A 300 54.08 -28.76 6.16
N ASP A 301 54.64 -27.86 5.41
CA ASP A 301 55.59 -28.04 4.32
C ASP A 301 55.40 -29.19 3.31
N LYS A 302 55.22 -28.81 2.03
CA LYS A 302 56.02 -29.36 0.94
C LYS A 302 55.98 -28.46 -0.31
N LYS A 303 57.20 -27.99 -0.61
CA LYS A 303 57.69 -27.41 -1.87
C LYS A 303 57.41 -28.30 -3.09
N GLN A 304 57.13 -27.64 -4.20
CA GLN A 304 57.80 -27.83 -5.53
C GLN A 304 57.07 -26.85 -6.51
N ARG A 305 57.69 -25.77 -6.97
CA ARG A 305 58.61 -25.55 -8.10
C ARG A 305 58.17 -26.24 -9.40
N ASP A 306 57.81 -25.42 -10.38
CA ASP A 306 58.47 -25.00 -11.61
C ASP A 306 57.49 -24.21 -12.50
N LYS A 307 57.85 -23.00 -12.85
CA LYS A 307 58.57 -22.41 -13.99
C LYS A 307 57.83 -22.41 -15.35
N ASN A 308 57.76 -21.18 -15.85
CA ASN A 308 57.88 -20.72 -17.25
C ASN A 308 56.64 -20.89 -18.15
N THR A 309 56.27 -19.97 -19.00
CA THR A 309 56.92 -18.89 -19.81
C THR A 309 55.83 -18.04 -20.39
N GLU A 310 55.99 -16.74 -20.42
CA GLU A 310 56.04 -15.81 -21.57
C GLU A 310 55.23 -16.21 -22.82
N ASP A 311 54.44 -15.40 -23.45
CA ASP A 311 54.77 -14.17 -24.14
C ASP A 311 53.55 -13.63 -24.95
N LYS A 312 53.54 -12.32 -25.10
CA LYS A 312 53.06 -11.57 -26.30
C LYS A 312 51.60 -11.19 -26.53
N GLN A 313 51.38 -9.92 -26.19
CA GLN A 313 50.63 -9.01 -27.09
C GLN A 313 51.32 -8.85 -28.46
N PRO A 314 50.60 -8.51 -29.52
CA PRO A 314 50.52 -7.08 -29.87
C PRO A 314 49.19 -6.58 -30.47
N ALA A 315 48.87 -5.41 -30.06
CA ALA A 315 48.52 -4.17 -30.76
C ALA A 315 47.93 -4.18 -32.19
N ASN A 316 46.88 -3.38 -32.30
CA ASN A 316 46.67 -2.31 -33.30
C ASN A 316 45.82 -2.60 -34.52
N ARG A 317 44.75 -1.88 -34.69
CA ARG A 317 44.49 -0.84 -35.72
C ARG A 317 43.00 -0.49 -35.85
N LYS A 318 42.74 0.75 -35.53
CA LYS A 318 41.98 1.78 -36.26
C LYS A 318 41.36 1.38 -37.60
N ALA A 319 40.06 1.73 -37.71
CA ALA A 319 39.51 2.50 -38.84
C ALA A 319 38.08 2.95 -38.57
N GLU A 320 37.86 4.24 -38.35
CA GLU A 320 36.70 4.95 -38.88
C GLU A 320 36.86 5.14 -40.38
N PRO A 321 35.77 5.18 -41.18
CA PRO A 321 35.40 6.48 -41.68
C PRO A 321 33.87 6.76 -41.81
N GLU A 322 33.55 8.01 -41.57
CA GLU A 322 32.87 9.01 -42.42
C GLU A 322 31.42 8.79 -42.86
N LYS A 323 30.61 9.72 -42.35
CA LYS A 323 29.69 10.67 -43.00
C LYS A 323 28.92 10.25 -44.25
N GLN A 324 27.60 10.34 -44.12
CA GLN A 324 26.77 11.02 -45.13
C GLN A 324 25.48 11.58 -44.49
N LYS A 325 25.39 12.92 -44.51
CA LYS A 325 24.11 13.65 -44.53
C LYS A 325 23.60 13.69 -45.96
N PRO A 326 22.28 13.73 -46.18
CA PRO A 326 21.72 14.81 -46.98
C PRO A 326 20.57 15.51 -46.27
N ALA A 327 20.68 16.78 -46.21
CA ALA A 327 19.96 17.82 -46.94
C ALA A 327 18.52 18.09 -46.49
N ALA A 328 18.36 19.30 -46.06
CA ALA A 328 17.17 19.99 -45.64
C ALA A 328 16.13 20.08 -46.75
N ASP A 329 14.87 19.95 -46.38
CA ASP A 329 13.84 20.69 -47.07
C ASP A 329 13.04 21.52 -46.07
N LYS A 330 13.04 22.81 -46.36
CA LYS A 330 12.34 23.88 -45.67
C LYS A 330 10.94 23.94 -46.25
N GLU A 331 9.93 23.75 -45.44
CA GLU A 331 8.65 24.41 -45.65
C GLU A 331 8.15 25.02 -44.36
N LYS A 332 8.14 26.35 -44.35
CA LYS A 332 7.34 27.17 -43.43
C LYS A 332 5.91 27.19 -43.93
N PRO A 333 4.93 27.16 -43.04
CA PRO A 333 3.75 27.96 -43.22
C PRO A 333 3.66 29.05 -42.17
N ALA A 334 3.50 30.19 -42.67
CA ALA A 334 2.82 31.43 -42.30
C ALA A 334 2.45 31.66 -40.85
N ALA A 335 2.96 32.76 -40.37
CA ALA A 335 2.50 33.51 -39.21
C ALA A 335 1.09 34.09 -39.48
N ASP A 336 0.23 34.02 -38.46
CA ASP A 336 -0.74 35.07 -38.23
C ASP A 336 -0.78 35.44 -36.75
N LYS A 337 -0.30 36.60 -36.50
CA LYS A 337 -0.69 37.78 -35.72
C LYS A 337 -1.72 37.55 -34.59
N GLU A 338 -1.35 37.78 -33.35
CA GLU A 338 -1.43 39.03 -32.62
C GLU A 338 -1.00 38.81 -31.19
N LYS A 339 -0.03 39.57 -30.71
CA LYS A 339 0.25 39.78 -29.30
C LYS A 339 -0.73 40.83 -28.77
N PRO A 340 -1.38 40.57 -27.64
CA PRO A 340 -1.59 41.59 -26.65
C PRO A 340 -0.79 41.29 -25.38
N ALA A 341 -0.50 42.37 -24.69
CA ALA A 341 0.19 42.63 -23.45
C ALA A 341 0.34 41.48 -22.46
N ALA A 342 1.47 41.45 -21.79
CA ALA A 342 1.87 40.52 -20.71
C ALA A 342 0.89 40.51 -19.52
N GLU A 343 -0.20 39.78 -19.71
CA GLU A 343 -0.96 39.19 -18.60
C GLU A 343 -0.22 37.93 -18.14
N LYS A 344 -0.02 37.79 -16.86
CA LYS A 344 0.59 36.57 -16.26
C LYS A 344 -0.24 35.37 -16.72
N GLU A 345 0.22 34.69 -17.74
CA GLU A 345 -0.46 33.50 -18.29
C GLU A 345 -0.71 32.49 -17.17
N LYS A 346 -2.00 32.23 -16.89
CA LYS A 346 -2.43 31.25 -15.93
C LYS A 346 -2.41 29.85 -16.57
N PRO A 347 -2.05 28.81 -15.80
CA PRO A 347 -2.17 27.44 -16.28
C PRO A 347 -3.59 27.09 -16.74
N THR A 348 -3.69 26.27 -17.78
CA THR A 348 -4.94 25.70 -18.27
C THR A 348 -5.02 24.22 -17.98
N PHE A 349 -6.19 23.76 -17.53
CA PHE A 349 -6.49 22.34 -17.32
C PHE A 349 -7.15 21.76 -18.57
N HIS A 350 -6.76 20.56 -18.91
CA HIS A 350 -7.26 19.79 -20.05
C HIS A 350 -7.48 18.35 -19.64
N VAL A 351 -8.28 17.61 -20.41
CA VAL A 351 -8.46 16.17 -20.22
C VAL A 351 -7.67 15.42 -21.29
N GLN A 352 -6.64 14.68 -20.92
CA GLN A 352 -5.92 13.81 -21.85
C GLN A 352 -6.74 12.56 -22.10
N ILE A 353 -7.03 12.26 -23.37
CA ILE A 353 -7.94 11.19 -23.80
C ILE A 353 -7.24 10.07 -24.58
N LEU A 354 -6.13 10.38 -25.27
CA LEU A 354 -5.47 9.42 -26.15
C LEU A 354 -3.99 9.76 -26.31
N THR A 355 -3.18 8.73 -26.57
CA THR A 355 -1.77 8.87 -26.96
C THR A 355 -1.55 8.09 -28.25
N ALA A 356 -0.78 8.65 -29.20
CA ALA A 356 -0.44 8.00 -30.44
C ALA A 356 1.00 8.29 -30.87
N GLU A 357 1.62 7.38 -31.60
CA GLU A 357 2.97 7.52 -32.14
C GLU A 357 3.02 8.47 -33.35
N ARG A 358 1.91 8.56 -34.09
CA ARG A 358 1.75 9.43 -35.24
C ARG A 358 0.62 10.43 -35.04
N GLN A 359 0.69 11.55 -35.70
CA GLN A 359 -0.36 12.55 -35.66
C GLN A 359 -1.63 12.01 -36.31
N LEU A 360 -2.76 12.23 -35.64
CA LEU A 360 -4.10 11.88 -36.10
C LEU A 360 -4.78 13.13 -36.66
N SER A 361 -5.65 12.94 -37.66
CA SER A 361 -6.52 14.02 -38.13
C SER A 361 -7.56 14.39 -37.05
N GLU A 362 -8.05 15.63 -37.04
CA GLU A 362 -9.06 16.10 -36.09
C GLU A 362 -10.41 15.35 -36.18
N THR A 363 -10.62 14.68 -37.32
CA THR A 363 -11.83 13.87 -37.61
C THR A 363 -11.62 12.37 -37.38
N ASP A 364 -10.48 11.97 -36.82
CA ASP A 364 -10.16 10.56 -36.59
C ASP A 364 -11.24 9.88 -35.72
N ALA A 365 -11.75 8.73 -36.19
CA ALA A 365 -12.83 7.99 -35.53
C ALA A 365 -12.51 7.58 -34.09
N ARG A 366 -11.22 7.51 -33.74
CA ARG A 366 -10.75 7.21 -32.36
C ARG A 366 -11.16 8.28 -31.35
N PHE A 367 -11.45 9.51 -31.79
CA PHE A 367 -11.94 10.58 -30.90
C PHE A 367 -13.44 10.45 -30.57
N LYS A 368 -14.14 9.47 -31.15
CA LYS A 368 -15.53 9.14 -30.83
C LYS A 368 -16.48 10.36 -30.83
N GLY A 369 -16.20 11.33 -31.70
CA GLY A 369 -17.01 12.55 -31.84
C GLY A 369 -16.76 13.66 -30.82
N LEU A 370 -15.87 13.48 -29.83
CA LEU A 370 -15.50 14.54 -28.90
C LEU A 370 -14.81 15.71 -29.62
N LYS A 371 -15.22 16.92 -29.30
CA LYS A 371 -14.65 18.18 -29.81
C LYS A 371 -14.74 19.26 -28.73
N PRO A 372 -13.81 20.23 -28.70
CA PRO A 372 -12.58 20.34 -29.50
C PRO A 372 -11.45 19.45 -28.99
N ILE A 373 -10.70 18.83 -29.90
CA ILE A 373 -9.52 18.05 -29.58
C ILE A 373 -8.28 18.84 -30.01
N ARG A 374 -7.28 18.88 -29.13
CA ARG A 374 -5.95 19.42 -29.39
C ARG A 374 -4.92 18.36 -29.06
N PHE A 375 -3.66 18.62 -29.37
CA PHE A 375 -2.57 17.75 -28.92
C PHE A 375 -1.34 18.57 -28.51
N TYR A 376 -0.52 17.97 -27.70
CA TYR A 376 0.87 18.39 -27.44
C TYR A 376 1.81 17.21 -27.65
N ARG A 377 3.10 17.49 -27.84
CA ARG A 377 4.13 16.44 -28.00
C ARG A 377 4.90 16.28 -26.70
N ASP A 378 5.05 15.03 -26.27
CA ASP A 378 5.84 14.68 -25.12
C ASP A 378 6.57 13.36 -25.39
N LYS A 379 7.91 13.37 -25.26
CA LYS A 379 8.80 12.22 -25.49
C LYS A 379 8.55 11.50 -26.82
N GLY A 380 8.34 12.28 -27.89
CA GLY A 380 8.12 11.75 -29.23
C GLY A 380 6.68 11.30 -29.53
N LEU A 381 5.80 11.27 -28.55
CA LEU A 381 4.41 10.86 -28.69
C LEU A 381 3.46 12.05 -28.81
N TYR A 382 2.35 11.85 -29.53
CA TYR A 382 1.25 12.80 -29.63
C TYR A 382 0.24 12.50 -28.51
N LYS A 383 0.04 13.47 -27.61
CA LYS A 383 -0.90 13.40 -26.49
C LYS A 383 -2.13 14.23 -26.83
N TYR A 384 -3.27 13.58 -27.02
CA TYR A 384 -4.53 14.24 -27.40
C TYR A 384 -5.31 14.65 -26.16
N ILE A 385 -5.78 15.90 -26.17
CA ILE A 385 -6.43 16.55 -25.04
C ILE A 385 -7.77 17.14 -25.47
N TYR A 386 -8.75 17.06 -24.57
CA TYR A 386 -10.09 17.55 -24.71
C TYR A 386 -10.35 18.70 -23.72
N GLY A 387 -11.04 19.73 -24.19
CA GLY A 387 -11.39 20.89 -23.38
C GLY A 387 -10.18 21.76 -22.98
N ALA A 388 -10.47 22.94 -22.44
CA ALA A 388 -9.49 23.86 -21.87
C ALA A 388 -10.22 24.77 -20.86
N THR A 389 -9.71 24.84 -19.64
CA THR A 389 -10.30 25.72 -18.60
C THR A 389 -9.24 26.10 -17.58
N ASN A 390 -9.39 27.25 -16.92
CA ASN A 390 -8.55 27.65 -15.78
C ASN A 390 -9.18 27.19 -14.43
N ASP A 391 -10.41 26.71 -14.42
CA ASP A 391 -11.10 26.18 -13.25
C ASP A 391 -10.97 24.64 -13.18
N TYR A 392 -10.38 24.17 -12.11
CA TYR A 392 -10.20 22.74 -11.88
C TYR A 392 -11.53 21.97 -11.71
N ASN A 393 -12.56 22.59 -11.15
CA ASN A 393 -13.87 21.94 -11.01
C ASN A 393 -14.56 21.77 -12.36
N GLU A 394 -14.38 22.75 -13.25
CA GLU A 394 -14.84 22.63 -14.62
C GLU A 394 -14.06 21.55 -15.38
N ALA A 395 -12.74 21.47 -15.20
CA ALA A 395 -11.93 20.38 -15.77
C ALA A 395 -12.44 18.99 -15.31
N ARG A 396 -12.87 18.86 -14.07
CA ARG A 396 -13.51 17.61 -13.57
C ARG A 396 -14.85 17.31 -14.23
N ARG A 397 -15.62 18.32 -14.63
CA ARG A 397 -16.85 18.12 -15.42
C ARG A 397 -16.52 17.63 -16.83
N LEU A 398 -15.56 18.29 -17.49
CA LEU A 398 -15.05 17.85 -18.80
C LEU A 398 -14.52 16.42 -18.77
N GLN A 399 -13.80 16.04 -17.71
CA GLN A 399 -13.33 14.66 -17.52
C GLN A 399 -14.48 13.68 -17.44
N ARG A 400 -15.55 13.96 -16.67
CA ARG A 400 -16.73 13.08 -16.58
C ARG A 400 -17.38 12.87 -17.94
N THR A 401 -17.52 13.93 -18.73
CA THR A 401 -18.06 13.84 -20.10
C THR A 401 -17.15 13.01 -21.00
N ALA A 402 -15.82 13.21 -20.90
CA ALA A 402 -14.88 12.45 -21.69
C ALA A 402 -14.81 10.97 -21.26
N ALA A 403 -15.03 10.67 -19.98
CA ALA A 403 -14.96 9.31 -19.43
C ALA A 403 -16.03 8.36 -19.97
N GLU A 404 -17.17 8.89 -20.46
CA GLU A 404 -18.20 8.10 -21.13
C GLU A 404 -17.66 7.41 -22.40
N PHE A 405 -16.67 8.01 -23.04
CA PHE A 405 -16.05 7.52 -24.27
C PHE A 405 -14.62 7.02 -24.05
N PHE A 406 -13.91 7.57 -23.07
CA PHE A 406 -12.52 7.30 -22.72
C PHE A 406 -12.41 7.08 -21.22
N PRO A 407 -12.68 5.88 -20.72
CA PRO A 407 -12.65 5.57 -19.28
C PRO A 407 -11.34 5.94 -18.59
N ASP A 408 -10.23 5.86 -19.34
CA ASP A 408 -8.87 6.11 -18.84
C ASP A 408 -8.41 7.57 -19.00
N CYS A 409 -9.33 8.52 -19.31
CA CYS A 409 -8.98 9.92 -19.46
C CYS A 409 -8.66 10.59 -18.13
N PHE A 410 -7.70 11.50 -18.11
CA PHE A 410 -7.26 12.19 -16.91
C PHE A 410 -6.95 13.67 -17.17
N ILE A 411 -7.06 14.48 -16.08
CA ILE A 411 -6.78 15.92 -16.15
C ILE A 411 -5.28 16.16 -16.14
N ILE A 412 -4.83 17.03 -17.02
CA ILE A 412 -3.48 17.58 -17.04
C ILE A 412 -3.53 19.11 -16.95
N ALA A 413 -2.41 19.71 -16.58
CA ALA A 413 -2.24 21.15 -16.63
C ALA A 413 -1.12 21.51 -17.61
N LEU A 414 -1.41 22.49 -18.49
CA LEU A 414 -0.43 23.07 -19.39
C LEU A 414 -0.20 24.53 -19.04
N MET A 415 1.04 24.98 -19.13
CA MET A 415 1.44 26.38 -19.10
C MET A 415 2.43 26.62 -20.23
N ARG A 416 2.12 27.54 -21.12
CA ARG A 416 2.91 27.81 -22.34
C ARG A 416 3.11 26.60 -23.24
N GLY A 417 2.11 25.72 -23.30
CA GLY A 417 2.18 24.49 -24.09
C GLY A 417 2.96 23.34 -23.46
N GLU A 418 3.59 23.54 -22.30
CA GLU A 418 4.32 22.51 -21.58
C GLU A 418 3.50 21.96 -20.41
N ARG A 419 3.62 20.66 -20.16
CA ARG A 419 2.97 20.01 -19.04
C ARG A 419 3.65 20.43 -17.74
N ILE A 420 2.83 20.90 -16.77
CA ILE A 420 3.27 21.24 -15.42
C ILE A 420 2.55 20.35 -14.39
N ASP A 421 3.08 20.37 -13.17
CA ASP A 421 2.46 19.67 -12.04
C ASP A 421 1.05 20.22 -11.77
N LEU A 422 0.09 19.30 -11.60
CA LEU A 422 -1.33 19.64 -11.45
C LEU A 422 -1.62 20.42 -10.16
N GLN A 423 -0.92 20.09 -9.07
CA GLN A 423 -1.08 20.78 -7.80
C GLN A 423 -0.54 22.21 -7.88
N LYS A 424 0.64 22.37 -8.49
CA LYS A 424 1.23 23.69 -8.75
C LYS A 424 0.32 24.56 -9.62
N ALA A 425 -0.29 23.98 -10.66
CA ALA A 425 -1.26 24.69 -11.50
C ALA A 425 -2.49 25.16 -10.70
N ARG A 426 -3.03 24.31 -9.82
CA ARG A 426 -4.15 24.65 -8.93
C ARG A 426 -3.81 25.78 -7.96
N GLU A 427 -2.60 25.79 -7.41
CA GLU A 427 -2.11 26.84 -6.53
C GLU A 427 -1.98 28.19 -7.25
N ILE A 428 -1.46 28.17 -8.48
CA ILE A 428 -1.35 29.38 -9.30
C ILE A 428 -2.74 29.95 -9.65
N ASN A 429 -3.70 29.09 -9.99
CA ASN A 429 -5.06 29.54 -10.38
C ASN A 429 -5.93 29.93 -9.19
N ARG A 430 -5.55 29.60 -7.94
CA ARG A 430 -6.23 30.06 -6.73
C ARG A 430 -5.85 31.47 -6.29
N LYS A 431 -4.68 31.96 -6.76
CA LYS A 431 -4.19 33.33 -6.55
C LYS A 431 -4.69 34.26 -7.66
#